data_beeb3840cd63b5e038c4c41c784aaedc
#
_entry.id   beeb3840cd63b5e038c4c41c784aaedc
#
_cell.length_a   1.000
_cell.length_b   1.000
_cell.length_c   1.000
_cell.angle_alpha   90.00
_cell.angle_beta   90.00
_cell.angle_gamma   90.00
#
_symmetry.space_group_name_H-M   'P 1'
#
loop_
_entity.id
_entity.type
_entity.pdbx_description
1 polymer ?
#
loop_
_entity_poly.entity_id
_entity_poly.type
_entity_poly.pdbx_seq_one_letter_code
_entity_poly.pdbx_strand_id
1 'polypeptide(L)'
;TALTLRLMAQVMAVFKSIVNFYKMNVTRENIDALNATVRIDIAKTDYEEKVEKKLREYRRTASIKGFRPGHVPIQMIKKMYGTTVLVDEINNLVSESLSEYIKNEKLDILGDPIPKNDGHTFDPEKSDEFSFTFELGLAPEFEVNLNKKQKLTRYLIAPDTKMIADYVDNYSRRYGQFITAGAAEEKDLLKGIVESSDGSVKNDAATLSVEMIKDEEVKKHFLGKKAGETVEFEIRKAFPNDYEIAGLLKKQKDEVKDLQGSYSIQIMEVSRFVPAENNQELWDKVYGEGTVKSATEFEAKVTEEIREFFNRETEYKLRTDARDLALGKTPFELPEDFLKRWLLRVNEKTTAEDIEKDFDHFRDDLRWQLIKNRVAKDNELKITDEEILEEAKAFTRAQFSQYGLHYASDEQITSFASDFLKKEEEARRIAEKVLDTRVLGLLIDAVKVDEKTVTPEEFNKLFGNK
;
A
#
# COMPACT_ATOMS: atom_id res chain seq x y z
N THR A 1 0.49 -45.82 -49.47
CA THR A 1 1.48 -46.79 -48.96
C THR A 1 1.51 -46.74 -47.41
N ALA A 2 2.15 -47.69 -46.71
CA ALA A 2 2.09 -47.87 -45.27
C ALA A 2 2.44 -46.61 -44.44
N LEU A 3 3.25 -45.70 -44.99
CA LEU A 3 3.65 -44.46 -44.33
C LEU A 3 2.51 -43.42 -44.29
N THR A 4 1.73 -43.32 -45.36
CA THR A 4 0.55 -42.41 -45.47
C THR A 4 -0.59 -42.87 -44.54
N LEU A 5 -0.78 -44.16 -44.39
CA LEU A 5 -1.77 -44.73 -43.47
C LEU A 5 -1.36 -44.52 -41.97
N ARG A 6 -0.05 -44.60 -41.68
CA ARG A 6 0.46 -44.29 -40.33
C ARG A 6 0.34 -42.80 -39.97
N LEU A 7 0.62 -41.90 -40.93
CA LEU A 7 0.46 -40.46 -40.74
C LEU A 7 -1.02 -40.07 -40.55
N MET A 8 -1.91 -40.67 -41.38
CA MET A 8 -3.36 -40.49 -41.24
C MET A 8 -3.88 -41.03 -39.89
N ALA A 9 -3.37 -42.18 -39.43
CA ALA A 9 -3.74 -42.74 -38.14
C ALA A 9 -3.23 -41.85 -36.99
N GLN A 10 -2.02 -41.28 -37.08
CA GLN A 10 -1.53 -40.32 -36.11
C GLN A 10 -2.31 -38.99 -36.15
N VAL A 11 -2.61 -38.45 -37.30
CA VAL A 11 -3.44 -37.25 -37.44
C VAL A 11 -4.87 -37.54 -36.94
N MET A 12 -5.46 -38.69 -37.24
CA MET A 12 -6.76 -39.08 -36.68
C MET A 12 -6.70 -39.35 -35.19
N ALA A 13 -5.59 -39.87 -34.64
CA ALA A 13 -5.41 -40.00 -33.17
C ALA A 13 -5.27 -38.65 -32.49
N VAL A 14 -4.54 -37.71 -33.09
CA VAL A 14 -4.45 -36.31 -32.62
C VAL A 14 -5.80 -35.60 -32.80
N PHE A 15 -6.50 -35.78 -33.92
CA PHE A 15 -7.86 -35.25 -34.12
C PHE A 15 -8.88 -35.90 -33.15
N LYS A 16 -8.79 -37.19 -32.88
CA LYS A 16 -9.60 -37.87 -31.85
C LYS A 16 -9.22 -37.39 -30.43
N SER A 17 -7.95 -37.09 -30.18
CA SER A 17 -7.52 -36.48 -28.92
C SER A 17 -8.03 -35.05 -28.76
N ILE A 18 -8.05 -34.25 -29.84
CA ILE A 18 -8.60 -32.89 -29.87
C ILE A 18 -10.15 -32.90 -29.81
N VAL A 19 -10.81 -33.87 -30.45
CA VAL A 19 -12.28 -34.03 -30.44
C VAL A 19 -12.78 -34.68 -29.13
N ASN A 20 -11.94 -35.41 -28.43
CA ASN A 20 -12.28 -36.02 -27.13
C ASN A 20 -12.16 -35.03 -25.94
N PHE A 21 -11.74 -33.78 -26.18
CA PHE A 21 -11.62 -32.75 -25.12
C PHE A 21 -12.97 -32.05 -24.81
N TYR A 22 -14.01 -32.22 -25.64
CA TYR A 22 -15.34 -31.67 -25.38
C TYR A 22 -16.38 -32.76 -25.15
N LYS A 23 -16.22 -33.54 -24.08
CA LYS A 23 -17.24 -34.56 -23.72
C LYS A 23 -18.32 -34.01 -22.78
N MET A 24 -18.05 -32.92 -22.10
CA MET A 24 -19.02 -32.27 -21.23
C MET A 24 -19.82 -31.22 -21.99
N ASN A 25 -21.10 -31.17 -21.73
CA ASN A 25 -21.98 -30.16 -22.34
C ASN A 25 -21.87 -28.88 -21.51
N VAL A 26 -21.13 -27.90 -22.03
CA VAL A 26 -21.02 -26.55 -21.41
C VAL A 26 -21.83 -25.59 -22.24
N THR A 27 -22.83 -24.98 -21.66
CA THR A 27 -23.72 -24.01 -22.31
C THR A 27 -23.65 -22.66 -21.63
N ARG A 28 -23.65 -21.58 -22.41
CA ARG A 28 -23.67 -20.21 -21.91
C ARG A 28 -24.96 -19.53 -22.29
N GLU A 29 -25.55 -18.82 -21.36
CA GLU A 29 -26.69 -17.92 -21.59
C GLU A 29 -26.27 -16.52 -21.13
N ASN A 30 -26.34 -15.54 -22.05
CA ASN A 30 -26.12 -14.13 -21.71
C ASN A 30 -27.41 -13.58 -21.15
N ILE A 31 -27.39 -13.07 -19.93
CA ILE A 31 -28.50 -12.38 -19.30
C ILE A 31 -28.60 -10.96 -19.88
N ASP A 32 -27.44 -10.30 -19.96
CA ASP A 32 -27.26 -8.98 -20.57
C ASP A 32 -25.81 -8.83 -21.09
N ALA A 33 -25.37 -7.61 -21.37
CA ALA A 33 -24.01 -7.33 -21.85
C ALA A 33 -22.93 -7.59 -20.80
N LEU A 34 -23.25 -7.53 -19.50
CA LEU A 34 -22.31 -7.61 -18.38
C LEU A 34 -22.50 -8.87 -17.53
N ASN A 35 -23.57 -9.62 -17.75
CA ASN A 35 -23.91 -10.78 -16.93
C ASN A 35 -24.22 -11.99 -17.81
N ALA A 36 -23.64 -13.12 -17.46
CA ALA A 36 -23.93 -14.40 -18.12
C ALA A 36 -24.04 -15.53 -17.09
N THR A 37 -24.69 -16.61 -17.48
CA THR A 37 -24.62 -17.89 -16.76
C THR A 37 -23.94 -18.92 -17.63
N VAL A 38 -23.15 -19.78 -16.99
CA VAL A 38 -22.54 -20.97 -17.61
C VAL A 38 -23.06 -22.18 -16.88
N ARG A 39 -23.68 -23.08 -17.62
CA ARG A 39 -24.16 -24.37 -17.15
C ARG A 39 -23.26 -25.47 -17.65
N ILE A 40 -22.85 -26.36 -16.75
CA ILE A 40 -22.03 -27.54 -17.02
C ILE A 40 -22.84 -28.77 -16.65
N ASP A 41 -23.13 -29.59 -17.65
CA ASP A 41 -23.81 -30.85 -17.47
C ASP A 41 -22.79 -32.00 -17.53
N ILE A 42 -22.74 -32.81 -16.47
CA ILE A 42 -21.80 -33.91 -16.29
C ILE A 42 -22.59 -35.21 -16.33
N ALA A 43 -22.24 -36.08 -17.26
CA ALA A 43 -22.79 -37.43 -17.40
C ALA A 43 -21.84 -38.44 -16.71
N LYS A 44 -22.36 -39.63 -16.38
CA LYS A 44 -21.60 -40.73 -15.77
C LYS A 44 -20.32 -41.06 -16.53
N THR A 45 -20.37 -41.04 -17.83
CA THR A 45 -19.24 -41.34 -18.73
C THR A 45 -18.08 -40.38 -18.57
N ASP A 46 -18.29 -39.19 -18.00
CA ASP A 46 -17.28 -38.15 -17.90
C ASP A 46 -16.37 -38.35 -16.64
N TYR A 47 -16.90 -39.00 -15.60
CA TYR A 47 -16.20 -39.17 -14.33
C TYR A 47 -15.93 -40.63 -13.94
N GLU A 48 -16.67 -41.60 -14.47
CA GLU A 48 -16.62 -43.02 -14.00
C GLU A 48 -15.19 -43.60 -14.03
N GLU A 49 -14.47 -43.40 -15.13
CA GLU A 49 -13.09 -43.88 -15.29
C GLU A 49 -12.12 -43.22 -14.30
N LYS A 50 -12.27 -41.88 -14.11
CA LYS A 50 -11.44 -41.12 -13.16
C LYS A 50 -11.69 -41.57 -11.71
N VAL A 51 -12.95 -41.73 -11.33
CA VAL A 51 -13.35 -42.21 -10.01
C VAL A 51 -12.83 -43.63 -9.78
N GLU A 52 -12.98 -44.53 -10.73
CA GLU A 52 -12.45 -45.92 -10.59
C GLU A 52 -10.93 -45.94 -10.45
N LYS A 53 -10.21 -45.12 -11.23
CA LYS A 53 -8.76 -45.01 -11.12
C LYS A 53 -8.37 -44.50 -9.73
N LYS A 54 -9.03 -43.50 -9.21
CA LYS A 54 -8.77 -42.91 -7.91
C LYS A 54 -9.06 -43.92 -6.77
N LEU A 55 -10.15 -44.66 -6.85
CA LEU A 55 -10.48 -45.71 -5.91
C LEU A 55 -9.44 -46.86 -5.91
N ARG A 56 -8.85 -47.18 -7.08
CA ARG A 56 -7.75 -48.16 -7.17
C ARG A 56 -6.46 -47.63 -6.50
N GLU A 57 -6.19 -46.30 -6.60
CA GLU A 57 -5.09 -45.65 -5.90
C GLU A 57 -5.30 -45.66 -4.39
N TYR A 58 -6.51 -45.30 -3.91
CA TYR A 58 -6.88 -45.38 -2.49
C TYR A 58 -6.71 -46.82 -1.97
N ARG A 59 -7.09 -47.85 -2.74
CA ARG A 59 -6.91 -49.23 -2.37
C ARG A 59 -5.45 -49.57 -2.05
N ARG A 60 -4.48 -48.97 -2.76
CA ARG A 60 -3.05 -49.25 -2.56
C ARG A 60 -2.52 -48.71 -1.24
N THR A 61 -3.07 -47.56 -0.81
CA THR A 61 -2.60 -46.79 0.35
C THR A 61 -3.46 -46.97 1.59
N ALA A 62 -4.72 -47.41 1.44
CA ALA A 62 -5.66 -47.53 2.54
C ALA A 62 -5.19 -48.52 3.60
N SER A 63 -5.13 -48.07 4.84
CA SER A 63 -4.87 -48.92 6.02
C SER A 63 -6.18 -49.18 6.74
N ILE A 64 -6.71 -50.39 6.57
CA ILE A 64 -7.97 -50.81 7.18
C ILE A 64 -7.70 -51.95 8.13
N LYS A 65 -8.23 -51.88 9.35
CA LYS A 65 -8.03 -52.90 10.39
C LYS A 65 -8.52 -54.28 9.90
N GLY A 66 -7.65 -55.25 9.91
CA GLY A 66 -7.94 -56.59 9.42
C GLY A 66 -7.49 -56.90 7.98
N PHE A 67 -6.96 -55.91 7.26
CA PHE A 67 -6.44 -56.09 5.90
C PHE A 67 -5.02 -55.53 5.75
N ARG A 68 -4.20 -56.27 4.97
CA ARG A 68 -2.89 -55.75 4.58
C ARG A 68 -3.06 -54.62 3.54
N PRO A 69 -2.29 -53.49 3.62
CA PRO A 69 -2.31 -52.44 2.61
C PRO A 69 -2.24 -53.01 1.19
N GLY A 70 -3.08 -52.52 0.30
CA GLY A 70 -3.21 -52.99 -1.10
C GLY A 70 -4.08 -54.26 -1.31
N HIS A 71 -4.48 -54.98 -0.26
CA HIS A 71 -5.29 -56.21 -0.35
C HIS A 71 -6.76 -56.04 0.11
N VAL A 72 -7.19 -54.82 0.40
CA VAL A 72 -8.58 -54.52 0.74
C VAL A 72 -9.49 -54.78 -0.48
N PRO A 73 -10.64 -55.48 -0.31
CA PRO A 73 -11.60 -55.64 -1.39
C PRO A 73 -12.08 -54.31 -1.95
N ILE A 74 -12.10 -54.13 -3.28
CA ILE A 74 -12.47 -52.89 -3.93
C ILE A 74 -13.88 -52.45 -3.57
N GLN A 75 -14.82 -53.36 -3.32
CA GLN A 75 -16.18 -53.03 -2.89
C GLN A 75 -16.20 -52.38 -1.51
N MET A 76 -15.30 -52.74 -0.62
CA MET A 76 -15.17 -52.13 0.69
C MET A 76 -14.60 -50.71 0.56
N ILE A 77 -13.62 -50.52 -0.31
CA ILE A 77 -13.11 -49.17 -0.65
C ILE A 77 -14.19 -48.29 -1.25
N LYS A 78 -14.97 -48.83 -2.23
CA LYS A 78 -16.12 -48.12 -2.83
C LYS A 78 -17.15 -47.74 -1.75
N LYS A 79 -17.45 -48.60 -0.79
CA LYS A 79 -18.42 -48.32 0.27
C LYS A 79 -17.91 -47.24 1.25
N MET A 80 -16.61 -47.21 1.54
CA MET A 80 -16.02 -46.29 2.53
C MET A 80 -15.65 -44.93 1.94
N TYR A 81 -15.18 -44.92 0.70
CA TYR A 81 -14.59 -43.68 0.06
C TYR A 81 -15.29 -43.30 -1.23
N GLY A 82 -16.22 -44.10 -1.73
CA GLY A 82 -16.81 -43.94 -3.04
C GLY A 82 -17.48 -42.55 -3.23
N THR A 83 -18.33 -42.16 -2.30
CA THR A 83 -19.03 -40.89 -2.35
C THR A 83 -18.05 -39.71 -2.25
N THR A 84 -17.08 -39.76 -1.36
CA THR A 84 -16.07 -38.69 -1.21
C THR A 84 -15.24 -38.53 -2.49
N VAL A 85 -14.75 -39.65 -3.04
CA VAL A 85 -13.95 -39.65 -4.28
C VAL A 85 -14.78 -39.13 -5.45
N LEU A 86 -16.06 -39.52 -5.51
CA LEU A 86 -16.99 -39.05 -6.54
C LEU A 86 -17.18 -37.51 -6.47
N VAL A 87 -17.45 -37.00 -5.27
CA VAL A 87 -17.61 -35.54 -5.04
C VAL A 87 -16.35 -34.79 -5.44
N ASP A 88 -15.18 -35.27 -5.01
CA ASP A 88 -13.90 -34.64 -5.32
C ASP A 88 -13.63 -34.62 -6.84
N GLU A 89 -13.86 -35.76 -7.54
CA GLU A 89 -13.64 -35.83 -8.98
C GLU A 89 -14.64 -34.96 -9.77
N ILE A 90 -15.89 -34.87 -9.33
CA ILE A 90 -16.88 -33.98 -9.95
C ILE A 90 -16.48 -32.50 -9.76
N ASN A 91 -16.08 -32.12 -8.56
CA ASN A 91 -15.61 -30.74 -8.28
C ASN A 91 -14.40 -30.38 -9.14
N ASN A 92 -13.44 -31.28 -9.29
CA ASN A 92 -12.29 -31.09 -10.16
C ASN A 92 -12.72 -30.92 -11.62
N LEU A 93 -13.61 -31.77 -12.12
CA LEU A 93 -14.12 -31.70 -13.49
C LEU A 93 -14.88 -30.40 -13.78
N VAL A 94 -15.73 -29.96 -12.84
CA VAL A 94 -16.45 -28.68 -12.95
C VAL A 94 -15.46 -27.53 -13.04
N SER A 95 -14.48 -27.48 -12.14
CA SER A 95 -13.48 -26.41 -12.09
C SER A 95 -12.60 -26.37 -13.34
N GLU A 96 -12.12 -27.53 -13.80
CA GLU A 96 -11.36 -27.66 -15.05
C GLU A 96 -12.17 -27.20 -16.26
N SER A 97 -13.41 -27.66 -16.40
CA SER A 97 -14.26 -27.36 -17.53
C SER A 97 -14.65 -25.89 -17.59
N LEU A 98 -14.97 -25.29 -16.45
CA LEU A 98 -15.31 -23.87 -16.35
C LEU A 98 -14.11 -23.00 -16.76
N SER A 99 -12.93 -23.31 -16.21
CA SER A 99 -11.70 -22.59 -16.51
C SER A 99 -11.30 -22.70 -18.00
N GLU A 100 -11.39 -23.91 -18.55
CA GLU A 100 -11.12 -24.14 -19.99
C GLU A 100 -12.14 -23.43 -20.88
N TYR A 101 -13.41 -23.44 -20.51
CA TYR A 101 -14.45 -22.74 -21.27
C TYR A 101 -14.20 -21.23 -21.30
N ILE A 102 -13.96 -20.60 -20.15
CA ILE A 102 -13.64 -19.16 -20.04
C ILE A 102 -12.44 -18.81 -20.90
N LYS A 103 -11.39 -19.63 -20.86
CA LYS A 103 -10.15 -19.42 -21.62
C LYS A 103 -10.37 -19.58 -23.13
N ASN A 104 -11.10 -20.61 -23.55
CA ASN A 104 -11.31 -20.92 -24.97
C ASN A 104 -12.24 -19.90 -25.63
N GLU A 105 -13.29 -19.49 -24.94
CA GLU A 105 -14.21 -18.44 -25.37
C GLU A 105 -13.60 -17.03 -25.21
N LYS A 106 -12.40 -16.93 -24.61
CA LYS A 106 -11.70 -15.66 -24.35
C LYS A 106 -12.57 -14.67 -23.58
N LEU A 107 -13.30 -15.16 -22.58
CA LEU A 107 -14.16 -14.32 -21.78
C LEU A 107 -13.30 -13.54 -20.77
N ASP A 108 -13.40 -12.22 -20.86
CA ASP A 108 -12.84 -11.34 -19.82
C ASP A 108 -13.88 -11.23 -18.70
N ILE A 109 -13.62 -11.87 -17.55
CA ILE A 109 -14.52 -11.90 -16.39
C ILE A 109 -14.01 -11.00 -15.27
N LEU A 110 -14.96 -10.47 -14.49
CA LEU A 110 -14.70 -9.66 -13.31
C LEU A 110 -15.04 -10.47 -12.04
N GLY A 111 -14.02 -10.78 -11.26
CA GLY A 111 -14.15 -11.70 -10.11
C GLY A 111 -14.27 -13.17 -10.50
N ASP A 112 -14.40 -14.03 -9.50
CA ASP A 112 -14.55 -15.47 -9.72
C ASP A 112 -16.01 -15.83 -10.02
N PRO A 113 -16.26 -16.90 -10.82
CA PRO A 113 -17.59 -17.39 -11.07
C PRO A 113 -18.34 -17.74 -9.76
N ILE A 114 -19.57 -17.31 -9.62
CA ILE A 114 -20.40 -17.59 -8.45
C ILE A 114 -21.33 -18.76 -8.75
N PRO A 115 -21.28 -19.90 -7.99
CA PRO A 115 -22.25 -20.97 -8.12
C PRO A 115 -23.65 -20.44 -7.88
N LYS A 116 -24.55 -20.71 -8.83
CA LYS A 116 -25.96 -20.36 -8.72
C LYS A 116 -26.72 -21.52 -8.09
N ASN A 117 -27.48 -21.23 -7.04
CA ASN A 117 -28.36 -22.22 -6.46
C ASN A 117 -29.68 -22.25 -7.28
N ASP A 118 -29.73 -23.12 -8.29
CA ASP A 118 -30.87 -23.27 -9.18
C ASP A 118 -31.86 -24.37 -8.72
N GLY A 119 -31.72 -24.83 -7.48
CA GLY A 119 -32.57 -25.85 -6.89
C GLY A 119 -32.20 -27.28 -7.29
N HIS A 120 -31.16 -27.49 -8.09
CA HIS A 120 -30.59 -28.81 -8.36
C HIS A 120 -29.79 -29.27 -7.15
N THR A 121 -30.30 -30.28 -6.44
CA THR A 121 -29.58 -30.86 -5.31
C THR A 121 -28.57 -31.86 -5.86
N PHE A 122 -27.30 -31.62 -5.57
CA PHE A 122 -26.24 -32.61 -5.83
C PHE A 122 -26.45 -33.80 -4.88
N ASP A 123 -27.02 -34.90 -5.40
CA ASP A 123 -27.25 -36.12 -4.64
C ASP A 123 -26.68 -37.31 -5.42
N PRO A 124 -25.42 -37.69 -5.11
CA PRO A 124 -24.72 -38.74 -5.82
C PRO A 124 -25.28 -40.18 -5.54
N GLU A 125 -26.23 -40.29 -4.61
CA GLU A 125 -26.92 -41.57 -4.34
C GLU A 125 -28.17 -41.76 -5.21
N LYS A 126 -28.72 -40.62 -5.74
CA LYS A 126 -29.97 -40.66 -6.51
C LYS A 126 -29.79 -40.42 -8.00
N SER A 127 -28.67 -39.82 -8.43
CA SER A 127 -28.42 -39.48 -9.84
C SER A 127 -26.99 -39.78 -10.24
N ASP A 128 -26.83 -40.21 -11.48
CA ASP A 128 -25.55 -40.39 -12.17
C ASP A 128 -25.25 -39.18 -13.11
N GLU A 129 -26.16 -38.22 -13.21
CA GLU A 129 -26.03 -37.01 -14.03
C GLU A 129 -26.18 -35.78 -13.12
N PHE A 130 -25.29 -34.81 -13.33
CA PHE A 130 -25.20 -33.60 -12.50
C PHE A 130 -25.12 -32.35 -13.37
N SER A 131 -25.79 -31.29 -12.94
CA SER A 131 -25.77 -29.97 -13.56
C SER A 131 -25.30 -28.93 -12.55
N PHE A 132 -24.37 -28.09 -12.98
CA PHE A 132 -23.88 -26.99 -12.18
C PHE A 132 -23.99 -25.70 -12.98
N THR A 133 -24.59 -24.68 -12.38
CA THR A 133 -24.75 -23.36 -13.01
C THR A 133 -23.91 -22.34 -12.27
N PHE A 134 -23.18 -21.51 -13.02
CA PHE A 134 -22.34 -20.44 -12.50
C PHE A 134 -22.76 -19.11 -13.10
N GLU A 135 -22.79 -18.09 -12.28
CA GLU A 135 -22.95 -16.71 -12.72
C GLU A 135 -21.59 -16.08 -12.98
N LEU A 136 -21.47 -15.34 -14.06
CA LEU A 136 -20.28 -14.62 -14.47
C LEU A 136 -20.57 -13.12 -14.56
N GLY A 137 -19.72 -12.30 -13.98
CA GLY A 137 -19.63 -10.89 -14.31
C GLY A 137 -18.67 -10.71 -15.48
N LEU A 138 -19.10 -10.08 -16.56
CA LEU A 138 -18.30 -9.85 -17.75
C LEU A 138 -17.67 -8.47 -17.72
N ALA A 139 -16.43 -8.35 -18.18
CA ALA A 139 -15.80 -7.05 -18.40
C ALA A 139 -16.52 -6.28 -19.51
N PRO A 140 -16.78 -4.98 -19.33
CA PRO A 140 -17.40 -4.15 -20.35
C PRO A 140 -16.47 -3.94 -21.55
N GLU A 141 -17.06 -3.73 -22.73
CA GLU A 141 -16.33 -3.21 -23.87
C GLU A 141 -16.37 -1.67 -23.86
N PHE A 142 -15.22 -1.03 -23.96
CA PHE A 142 -15.10 0.43 -23.99
C PHE A 142 -13.82 0.85 -24.71
N GLU A 143 -13.76 2.13 -25.10
CA GLU A 143 -12.59 2.75 -25.70
C GLU A 143 -12.13 3.94 -24.86
N VAL A 144 -10.82 4.15 -24.77
CA VAL A 144 -10.22 5.29 -24.08
C VAL A 144 -9.87 6.36 -25.11
N ASN A 145 -10.76 7.35 -25.26
CA ASN A 145 -10.66 8.38 -26.30
C ASN A 145 -10.20 9.73 -25.71
N LEU A 146 -8.96 9.79 -25.22
CA LEU A 146 -8.32 11.06 -24.81
C LEU A 146 -7.53 11.67 -25.97
N ASN A 147 -7.61 13.00 -26.11
CA ASN A 147 -6.91 13.75 -27.15
C ASN A 147 -6.62 15.19 -26.71
N LYS A 148 -5.99 15.99 -27.57
CA LYS A 148 -5.58 17.37 -27.26
C LYS A 148 -6.73 18.38 -27.01
N LYS A 149 -8.01 17.96 -27.12
CA LYS A 149 -9.16 18.79 -26.71
C LYS A 149 -9.35 18.79 -25.18
N GLN A 150 -8.96 17.72 -24.50
CA GLN A 150 -8.90 17.67 -23.04
C GLN A 150 -7.64 18.37 -22.57
N LYS A 151 -7.73 18.97 -21.36
CA LYS A 151 -6.66 19.74 -20.75
C LYS A 151 -6.36 19.24 -19.35
N LEU A 152 -5.07 19.23 -19.02
CA LEU A 152 -4.56 19.06 -17.67
C LEU A 152 -3.75 20.31 -17.31
N THR A 153 -3.60 20.59 -16.03
CA THR A 153 -2.76 21.68 -15.53
C THR A 153 -1.56 21.09 -14.80
N ARG A 154 -0.35 21.40 -15.28
CA ARG A 154 0.87 21.18 -14.53
C ARG A 154 1.15 22.39 -13.68
N TYR A 155 1.17 22.23 -12.38
CA TYR A 155 1.50 23.30 -11.46
C TYR A 155 3.01 23.42 -11.32
N LEU A 156 3.52 24.65 -11.31
CA LEU A 156 4.91 24.98 -11.06
C LEU A 156 4.99 25.81 -9.79
N ILE A 157 5.80 25.40 -8.82
CA ILE A 157 5.99 26.14 -7.58
C ILE A 157 7.40 26.75 -7.62
N ALA A 158 7.45 28.09 -7.63
CA ALA A 158 8.70 28.80 -7.55
C ALA A 158 8.98 29.12 -6.07
N PRO A 159 10.10 28.66 -5.49
CA PRO A 159 10.49 29.07 -4.14
C PRO A 159 10.68 30.56 -4.07
N ASP A 160 10.05 31.21 -3.10
CA ASP A 160 10.27 32.62 -2.80
C ASP A 160 11.41 32.81 -1.78
N THR A 161 11.85 34.07 -1.62
CA THR A 161 12.97 34.42 -0.72
C THR A 161 12.69 34.02 0.74
N LYS A 162 11.42 34.17 1.16
CA LYS A 162 11.02 33.80 2.53
C LYS A 162 11.13 32.31 2.77
N MET A 163 10.65 31.52 1.82
CA MET A 163 10.73 30.05 1.90
C MET A 163 12.18 29.57 1.98
N ILE A 164 13.06 30.12 1.13
CA ILE A 164 14.49 29.83 1.16
C ILE A 164 15.08 30.17 2.54
N ALA A 165 14.74 31.36 3.07
CA ALA A 165 15.21 31.79 4.39
C ALA A 165 14.70 30.87 5.51
N ASP A 166 13.43 30.44 5.47
CA ASP A 166 12.84 29.51 6.45
C ASP A 166 13.54 28.15 6.40
N TYR A 167 13.91 27.65 5.23
CA TYR A 167 14.68 26.41 5.10
C TYR A 167 16.10 26.54 5.66
N VAL A 168 16.78 27.65 5.38
CA VAL A 168 18.10 27.96 5.94
C VAL A 168 18.04 28.03 7.45
N ASP A 169 17.02 28.71 8.03
CA ASP A 169 16.82 28.78 9.48
C ASP A 169 16.55 27.40 10.09
N ASN A 170 15.76 26.55 9.42
CA ASN A 170 15.54 25.17 9.84
C ASN A 170 16.84 24.36 9.88
N TYR A 171 17.72 24.52 8.89
CA TYR A 171 19.05 23.89 8.93
C TYR A 171 19.87 24.43 10.07
N SER A 172 19.91 25.76 10.25
CA SER A 172 20.63 26.40 11.37
C SER A 172 20.16 25.86 12.72
N ARG A 173 18.86 25.69 12.93
CA ARG A 173 18.28 25.11 14.15
C ARG A 173 18.61 23.62 14.29
N ARG A 174 18.51 22.86 13.21
CA ARG A 174 18.73 21.40 13.25
C ARG A 174 20.18 21.04 13.60
N TYR A 175 21.14 21.86 13.17
CA TYR A 175 22.57 21.67 13.44
C TYR A 175 23.12 22.59 14.53
N GLY A 176 22.22 23.30 15.24
CA GLY A 176 22.58 24.09 16.42
C GLY A 176 23.02 23.23 17.58
N GLN A 177 23.58 23.85 18.59
CA GLN A 177 24.12 23.18 19.78
C GLN A 177 23.72 23.92 21.05
N PHE A 178 23.70 23.17 22.16
CA PHE A 178 23.58 23.76 23.46
C PHE A 178 24.97 24.14 24.00
N ILE A 179 25.08 25.37 24.44
CA ILE A 179 26.30 25.91 25.11
C ILE A 179 25.99 26.29 26.56
N THR A 180 27.00 26.30 27.41
CA THR A 180 26.88 26.84 28.76
C THR A 180 26.87 28.36 28.68
N ALA A 181 25.81 28.98 29.22
CA ALA A 181 25.64 30.42 29.25
C ALA A 181 25.98 30.98 30.64
N GLY A 182 26.42 32.23 30.67
CA GLY A 182 26.82 32.89 31.92
C GLY A 182 25.66 33.32 32.82
N ALA A 183 24.51 33.63 32.25
CA ALA A 183 23.29 34.02 32.93
C ALA A 183 22.05 33.63 32.13
N ALA A 184 20.95 33.32 32.80
CA ALA A 184 19.74 32.83 32.24
C ALA A 184 18.98 33.89 31.41
N GLU A 185 18.59 33.57 30.19
CA GLU A 185 17.68 34.32 29.33
C GLU A 185 16.38 33.53 29.10
N GLU A 186 15.41 34.16 28.45
CA GLU A 186 14.06 33.61 28.32
C GLU A 186 14.02 32.21 27.64
N LYS A 187 14.87 31.97 26.65
CA LYS A 187 14.89 30.70 25.91
C LYS A 187 15.86 29.65 26.41
N ASP A 188 16.45 29.91 27.59
CA ASP A 188 17.43 29.01 28.15
C ASP A 188 16.81 27.85 28.95
N LEU A 189 17.56 26.77 29.06
CA LEU A 189 17.27 25.63 29.89
C LEU A 189 18.13 25.70 31.15
N LEU A 190 17.50 25.65 32.32
CA LEU A 190 18.18 25.59 33.61
C LEU A 190 18.25 24.12 34.05
N LYS A 191 19.44 23.57 34.10
CA LYS A 191 19.67 22.23 34.65
C LYS A 191 20.07 22.36 36.11
N GLY A 192 19.45 21.56 36.98
CA GLY A 192 19.74 21.69 38.42
C GLY A 192 18.93 20.70 39.25
N ILE A 193 18.91 21.03 40.56
CA ILE A 193 18.20 20.26 41.57
C ILE A 193 16.92 21.00 41.91
N VAL A 194 15.78 20.35 41.71
CA VAL A 194 14.48 20.89 42.14
C VAL A 194 14.01 20.14 43.38
N GLU A 195 13.59 20.92 44.41
CA GLU A 195 13.12 20.36 45.67
C GLU A 195 11.90 21.15 46.19
N SER A 196 10.91 20.44 46.73
CA SER A 196 9.77 21.07 47.40
C SER A 196 10.23 21.66 48.77
N SER A 197 9.56 22.73 49.22
CA SER A 197 9.93 23.41 50.48
C SER A 197 9.84 22.51 51.71
N ASP A 198 9.02 21.45 51.68
CA ASP A 198 8.89 20.45 52.74
C ASP A 198 9.86 19.26 52.58
N GLY A 199 10.67 19.24 51.53
CA GLY A 199 11.61 18.17 51.22
C GLY A 199 10.99 16.85 50.75
N SER A 200 9.68 16.80 50.55
CA SER A 200 8.96 15.56 50.17
C SER A 200 9.19 15.15 48.73
N VAL A 201 9.48 16.10 47.85
CA VAL A 201 9.70 15.88 46.43
C VAL A 201 11.02 16.48 45.98
N LYS A 202 11.87 15.67 45.39
CA LYS A 202 13.18 16.10 44.89
C LYS A 202 13.51 15.46 43.56
N ASN A 203 14.10 16.24 42.63
CA ASN A 203 14.71 15.76 41.39
C ASN A 203 16.11 16.36 41.24
N ASP A 204 17.14 15.50 41.37
CA ASP A 204 18.56 15.92 41.32
C ASP A 204 19.07 16.20 39.89
N ALA A 205 18.26 15.93 38.84
CA ALA A 205 18.61 16.15 37.46
C ALA A 205 17.43 16.78 36.70
N ALA A 206 16.89 17.86 37.28
CA ALA A 206 15.81 18.61 36.67
C ALA A 206 16.29 19.46 35.49
N THR A 207 15.45 19.63 34.50
CA THR A 207 15.64 20.59 33.42
C THR A 207 14.40 21.47 33.34
N LEU A 208 14.57 22.76 33.57
CA LEU A 208 13.51 23.77 33.55
C LEU A 208 13.73 24.70 32.35
N SER A 209 12.74 24.80 31.46
CA SER A 209 12.75 25.82 30.40
C SER A 209 12.16 27.11 30.94
N VAL A 210 12.92 28.20 30.88
CA VAL A 210 12.44 29.52 31.32
C VAL A 210 11.27 30.01 30.48
N GLU A 211 11.27 29.71 29.18
CA GLU A 211 10.19 30.07 28.23
C GLU A 211 8.85 29.41 28.60
N MET A 212 8.87 28.20 29.19
CA MET A 212 7.67 27.47 29.59
C MET A 212 6.99 28.01 30.84
N ILE A 213 7.65 28.89 31.62
CA ILE A 213 7.05 29.53 32.80
C ILE A 213 5.94 30.46 32.32
N LYS A 214 4.71 30.24 32.82
CA LYS A 214 3.52 30.96 32.35
C LYS A 214 3.29 32.28 33.07
N ASP A 215 3.64 32.33 34.36
CA ASP A 215 3.51 33.56 35.17
C ASP A 215 4.72 34.47 34.96
N GLU A 216 4.50 35.66 34.45
CA GLU A 216 5.56 36.61 34.10
C GLU A 216 6.34 37.12 35.33
N GLU A 217 5.70 37.23 36.52
CA GLU A 217 6.41 37.61 37.72
C GLU A 217 7.35 36.49 38.19
N VAL A 218 6.87 35.24 38.13
CA VAL A 218 7.72 34.08 38.40
C VAL A 218 8.87 34.00 37.40
N LYS A 219 8.61 34.20 36.12
CA LYS A 219 9.63 34.16 35.06
C LYS A 219 10.76 35.18 35.32
N LYS A 220 10.42 36.38 35.73
CA LYS A 220 11.41 37.43 36.05
C LYS A 220 12.42 37.01 37.12
N HIS A 221 12.02 36.15 38.09
CA HIS A 221 12.94 35.65 39.11
C HIS A 221 14.04 34.73 38.54
N PHE A 222 13.80 34.15 37.37
CA PHE A 222 14.78 33.27 36.70
C PHE A 222 15.72 34.02 35.78
N LEU A 223 15.27 35.15 35.19
CA LEU A 223 16.08 35.93 34.27
C LEU A 223 17.32 36.52 34.96
N GLY A 224 18.47 36.40 34.28
CA GLY A 224 19.74 36.86 34.80
C GLY A 224 20.41 35.99 35.85
N LYS A 225 19.76 34.90 36.28
CA LYS A 225 20.32 33.94 37.23
C LYS A 225 21.46 33.14 36.64
N LYS A 226 22.42 32.76 37.51
CA LYS A 226 23.65 32.08 37.12
C LYS A 226 23.72 30.68 37.76
N ALA A 227 24.62 29.86 37.26
CA ALA A 227 24.98 28.62 37.92
C ALA A 227 25.44 28.87 39.35
N GLY A 228 24.99 28.04 40.29
CA GLY A 228 25.21 28.16 41.72
C GLY A 228 24.12 28.92 42.49
N GLU A 229 23.25 29.67 41.82
CA GLU A 229 22.13 30.37 42.46
C GLU A 229 20.91 29.45 42.64
N THR A 230 20.10 29.79 43.67
CA THR A 230 18.83 29.11 43.96
C THR A 230 17.67 30.08 43.68
N VAL A 231 16.61 29.60 43.04
CA VAL A 231 15.40 30.35 42.78
C VAL A 231 14.21 29.62 43.38
N GLU A 232 13.44 30.32 44.19
CA GLU A 232 12.18 29.83 44.75
C GLU A 232 11.00 30.25 43.86
N PHE A 233 10.03 29.37 43.70
CA PHE A 233 8.86 29.62 42.87
C PHE A 233 7.67 28.76 43.27
N GLU A 234 6.46 29.26 43.05
CA GLU A 234 5.20 28.54 43.19
C GLU A 234 4.99 27.64 41.96
N ILE A 235 4.96 26.31 42.15
CA ILE A 235 4.99 25.35 41.04
C ILE A 235 3.79 25.50 40.11
N ARG A 236 2.60 25.72 40.67
CA ARG A 236 1.37 25.88 39.89
C ARG A 236 1.23 27.23 39.20
N LYS A 237 1.89 28.28 39.70
CA LYS A 237 2.00 29.55 38.99
C LYS A 237 2.97 29.43 37.82
N ALA A 238 4.12 28.80 38.07
CA ALA A 238 5.10 28.58 37.01
C ALA A 238 4.56 27.66 35.91
N PHE A 239 3.96 26.55 36.34
CA PHE A 239 3.49 25.48 35.42
C PHE A 239 2.06 25.06 35.75
N PRO A 240 1.04 25.64 35.14
CA PRO A 240 -0.36 25.23 35.34
C PRO A 240 -0.66 23.82 34.86
N ASN A 241 0.14 23.29 33.91
CA ASN A 241 -0.09 22.00 33.25
C ASN A 241 0.65 20.86 33.96
N ASP A 242 -0.07 19.77 34.28
CA ASP A 242 0.51 18.59 34.94
C ASP A 242 1.63 17.92 34.13
N TYR A 243 1.63 17.98 32.82
CA TYR A 243 2.70 17.41 31.98
C TYR A 243 4.04 18.15 32.20
N GLU A 244 4.00 19.47 32.33
CA GLU A 244 5.19 20.28 32.55
C GLU A 244 5.79 19.98 33.95
N ILE A 245 4.93 19.86 34.97
CA ILE A 245 5.35 19.48 36.33
C ILE A 245 5.89 18.06 36.36
N ALA A 246 5.19 17.12 35.73
CA ALA A 246 5.64 15.73 35.66
C ALA A 246 7.02 15.60 35.00
N GLY A 247 7.24 16.34 33.89
CA GLY A 247 8.55 16.42 33.23
C GLY A 247 9.64 17.01 34.11
N LEU A 248 9.35 18.13 34.78
CA LEU A 248 10.28 18.81 35.68
C LEU A 248 10.71 17.92 36.88
N LEU A 249 9.73 17.21 37.45
CA LEU A 249 9.96 16.37 38.66
C LEU A 249 10.30 14.91 38.33
N LYS A 250 10.29 14.51 37.06
CA LYS A 250 10.44 13.12 36.58
C LYS A 250 9.45 12.14 37.24
N LYS A 251 8.20 12.55 37.36
CA LYS A 251 7.10 11.77 37.95
C LYS A 251 6.03 11.43 36.90
N GLN A 252 5.14 10.50 37.25
CA GLN A 252 3.98 10.25 36.44
C GLN A 252 2.95 11.38 36.58
N LYS A 253 2.15 11.63 35.54
CA LYS A 253 1.13 12.71 35.55
C LYS A 253 0.17 12.61 36.74
N ASP A 254 -0.24 11.40 37.07
CA ASP A 254 -1.18 11.18 38.18
C ASP A 254 -0.58 11.49 39.57
N GLU A 255 0.74 11.43 39.73
CA GLU A 255 1.45 11.73 40.96
C GLU A 255 1.63 13.24 41.21
N VAL A 256 1.41 14.06 40.19
CA VAL A 256 1.64 15.51 40.25
C VAL A 256 0.36 16.34 40.32
N LYS A 257 -0.82 15.74 40.17
CA LYS A 257 -2.10 16.42 40.14
C LYS A 257 -2.38 17.29 41.35
N ASP A 258 -2.04 16.77 42.51
CA ASP A 258 -2.31 17.43 43.81
C ASP A 258 -1.11 18.21 44.34
N LEU A 259 0.02 18.25 43.59
CA LEU A 259 1.18 19.00 43.99
C LEU A 259 0.94 20.51 43.91
N GLN A 260 1.17 21.18 44.98
CA GLN A 260 1.05 22.64 45.17
C GLN A 260 2.20 23.16 46.02
N GLY A 261 2.26 24.47 46.18
CA GLY A 261 3.20 25.13 47.11
C GLY A 261 4.52 25.55 46.44
N SER A 262 5.45 25.93 47.29
CA SER A 262 6.73 26.49 46.88
C SER A 262 7.76 25.41 46.64
N TYR A 263 8.51 25.58 45.59
CA TYR A 263 9.66 24.76 45.19
C TYR A 263 10.87 25.64 44.99
N SER A 264 12.04 25.06 45.11
CA SER A 264 13.27 25.72 44.75
C SER A 264 14.04 24.95 43.69
N ILE A 265 14.70 25.66 42.79
CA ILE A 265 15.70 25.08 41.90
C ILE A 265 17.08 25.63 42.20
N GLN A 266 18.02 24.76 42.56
CA GLN A 266 19.43 25.09 42.59
C GLN A 266 20.01 24.91 41.19
N ILE A 267 20.35 26.00 40.51
CA ILE A 267 20.85 26.02 39.16
C ILE A 267 22.28 25.50 39.14
N MET A 268 22.52 24.40 38.44
CA MET A 268 23.86 23.82 38.23
C MET A 268 24.48 24.29 36.93
N GLU A 269 23.64 24.47 35.90
CA GLU A 269 24.07 24.89 34.56
C GLU A 269 22.96 25.71 33.92
N VAL A 270 23.34 26.78 33.24
CA VAL A 270 22.48 27.50 32.29
C VAL A 270 22.86 27.04 30.88
N SER A 271 21.93 26.39 30.19
CA SER A 271 22.15 25.80 28.87
C SER A 271 21.37 26.57 27.84
N ARG A 272 22.06 27.20 26.88
CA ARG A 272 21.48 28.02 25.81
C ARG A 272 21.59 27.30 24.50
N PHE A 273 20.47 27.18 23.79
CA PHE A 273 20.49 26.70 22.43
C PHE A 273 20.95 27.82 21.50
N VAL A 274 22.01 27.54 20.73
CA VAL A 274 22.51 28.45 19.71
C VAL A 274 22.37 27.79 18.34
N PRO A 275 21.56 28.38 17.44
CA PRO A 275 21.50 27.90 16.06
C PRO A 275 22.89 27.93 15.42
N ALA A 276 23.17 27.00 14.56
CA ALA A 276 24.40 27.01 13.78
C ALA A 276 24.47 28.26 12.89
N GLU A 277 25.63 28.86 12.82
CA GLU A 277 25.86 29.99 11.92
C GLU A 277 25.82 29.52 10.46
N ASN A 278 25.30 30.38 9.56
CA ASN A 278 25.31 30.13 8.10
C ASN A 278 26.73 30.29 7.55
N ASN A 279 27.56 29.30 7.79
CA ASN A 279 28.99 29.27 7.41
C ASN A 279 29.40 27.88 6.88
N GLN A 280 30.66 27.71 6.53
CA GLN A 280 31.21 26.47 5.97
C GLN A 280 30.90 25.23 6.83
N GLU A 281 30.93 25.35 8.15
CA GLU A 281 30.67 24.22 9.05
C GLU A 281 29.24 23.72 8.91
N LEU A 282 28.24 24.61 8.81
CA LEU A 282 26.85 24.24 8.55
C LEU A 282 26.70 23.61 7.18
N TRP A 283 27.30 24.21 6.13
CA TRP A 283 27.18 23.72 4.76
C TRP A 283 27.78 22.30 4.60
N ASP A 284 28.93 22.06 5.25
CA ASP A 284 29.58 20.73 5.26
C ASP A 284 28.74 19.69 6.01
N LYS A 285 28.07 20.08 7.09
CA LYS A 285 27.15 19.20 7.84
C LYS A 285 25.89 18.84 7.05
N VAL A 286 25.41 19.78 6.21
CA VAL A 286 24.17 19.57 5.43
C VAL A 286 24.42 18.79 4.15
N TYR A 287 25.47 19.18 3.38
CA TYR A 287 25.72 18.65 2.04
C TYR A 287 26.99 17.82 1.88
N GLY A 288 27.77 17.69 2.96
CA GLY A 288 29.08 17.03 2.92
C GLY A 288 30.22 18.00 2.65
N GLU A 289 31.40 17.66 3.19
CA GLU A 289 32.59 18.48 3.17
C GLU A 289 33.00 18.93 1.77
N GLY A 290 33.17 20.25 1.59
CA GLY A 290 33.64 20.87 0.35
C GLY A 290 32.64 20.89 -0.82
N THR A 291 31.40 20.41 -0.61
CA THR A 291 30.35 20.40 -1.65
C THR A 291 29.81 21.81 -1.92
N VAL A 292 29.73 22.66 -0.91
CA VAL A 292 29.27 24.04 -0.96
C VAL A 292 30.36 24.94 -0.41
N LYS A 293 30.67 26.05 -1.13
CA LYS A 293 31.81 26.90 -0.79
C LYS A 293 31.42 28.36 -0.51
N SER A 294 30.15 28.69 -0.63
CA SER A 294 29.66 30.04 -0.36
C SER A 294 28.19 30.03 0.09
N ALA A 295 27.76 31.07 0.78
CA ALA A 295 26.36 31.26 1.16
C ALA A 295 25.42 31.24 -0.07
N THR A 296 25.84 31.82 -1.19
CA THR A 296 25.07 31.83 -2.43
C THR A 296 24.91 30.41 -3.01
N GLU A 297 25.96 29.57 -2.95
CA GLU A 297 25.88 28.17 -3.35
C GLU A 297 24.99 27.37 -2.42
N PHE A 298 25.03 27.65 -1.11
CA PHE A 298 24.16 27.02 -0.12
C PHE A 298 22.68 27.34 -0.42
N GLU A 299 22.34 28.62 -0.59
CA GLU A 299 20.97 29.04 -0.96
C GLU A 299 20.51 28.45 -2.30
N ALA A 300 21.41 28.33 -3.29
CA ALA A 300 21.11 27.70 -4.56
C ALA A 300 20.78 26.21 -4.41
N LYS A 301 21.54 25.48 -3.57
CA LYS A 301 21.26 24.08 -3.22
C LYS A 301 19.93 23.91 -2.48
N VAL A 302 19.68 24.75 -1.49
CA VAL A 302 18.39 24.79 -0.76
C VAL A 302 17.24 25.07 -1.72
N THR A 303 17.42 26.03 -2.64
CA THR A 303 16.42 26.35 -3.68
C THR A 303 16.13 25.15 -4.56
N GLU A 304 17.14 24.40 -4.96
CA GLU A 304 16.97 23.19 -5.78
C GLU A 304 16.25 22.08 -5.01
N GLU A 305 16.57 21.85 -3.75
CA GLU A 305 15.84 20.90 -2.91
C GLU A 305 14.36 21.24 -2.76
N ILE A 306 14.04 22.53 -2.54
CA ILE A 306 12.67 22.99 -2.46
C ILE A 306 11.95 22.74 -3.80
N ARG A 307 12.60 23.03 -4.94
CA ARG A 307 12.04 22.74 -6.26
C ARG A 307 11.80 21.25 -6.47
N GLU A 308 12.76 20.41 -6.14
CA GLU A 308 12.61 18.95 -6.27
C GLU A 308 11.49 18.41 -5.38
N PHE A 309 11.34 18.92 -4.16
CA PHE A 309 10.24 18.58 -3.28
C PHE A 309 8.89 18.89 -3.92
N PHE A 310 8.71 20.14 -4.36
CA PHE A 310 7.45 20.56 -4.98
C PHE A 310 7.21 19.94 -6.36
N ASN A 311 8.23 19.66 -7.14
CA ASN A 311 8.08 18.94 -8.39
C ASN A 311 7.48 17.56 -8.18
N ARG A 312 7.88 16.85 -7.13
CA ARG A 312 7.26 15.56 -6.79
C ARG A 312 5.78 15.71 -6.46
N GLU A 313 5.43 16.71 -5.67
CA GLU A 313 4.04 16.99 -5.30
C GLU A 313 3.20 17.41 -6.50
N THR A 314 3.73 18.28 -7.36
CA THR A 314 3.03 18.75 -8.55
C THR A 314 2.87 17.66 -9.61
N GLU A 315 3.87 16.80 -9.80
CA GLU A 315 3.76 15.63 -10.68
C GLU A 315 2.78 14.58 -10.12
N TYR A 316 2.75 14.38 -8.81
CA TYR A 316 1.72 13.53 -8.18
C TYR A 316 0.31 14.08 -8.45
N LYS A 317 0.10 15.39 -8.30
CA LYS A 317 -1.16 16.06 -8.62
C LYS A 317 -1.54 15.88 -10.09
N LEU A 318 -0.60 16.10 -11.00
CA LEU A 318 -0.83 15.93 -12.44
C LEU A 318 -1.25 14.50 -12.79
N ARG A 319 -0.62 13.50 -12.18
CA ARG A 319 -0.97 12.08 -12.37
C ARG A 319 -2.36 11.76 -11.81
N THR A 320 -2.69 12.29 -10.64
CA THR A 320 -4.03 12.15 -10.04
C THR A 320 -5.09 12.77 -10.94
N ASP A 321 -4.85 13.99 -11.43
CA ASP A 321 -5.77 14.67 -12.35
C ASP A 321 -5.92 13.93 -13.68
N ALA A 322 -4.85 13.30 -14.18
CA ALA A 322 -4.90 12.48 -15.38
C ALA A 322 -5.75 11.21 -15.18
N ARG A 323 -5.63 10.56 -14.02
CA ARG A 323 -6.50 9.43 -13.63
C ARG A 323 -7.97 9.87 -13.56
N ASP A 324 -8.24 10.95 -12.84
CA ASP A 324 -9.60 11.48 -12.67
C ASP A 324 -10.21 11.90 -14.03
N LEU A 325 -9.42 12.49 -14.92
CA LEU A 325 -9.82 12.83 -16.28
C LEU A 325 -10.17 11.58 -17.10
N ALA A 326 -9.33 10.55 -17.03
CA ALA A 326 -9.56 9.29 -17.73
C ALA A 326 -10.84 8.60 -17.24
N LEU A 327 -11.04 8.51 -15.93
CA LEU A 327 -12.27 7.98 -15.32
C LEU A 327 -13.52 8.76 -15.76
N GLY A 328 -13.45 10.09 -15.74
CA GLY A 328 -14.57 10.95 -16.10
C GLY A 328 -14.89 10.97 -17.61
N LYS A 329 -13.90 10.67 -18.48
CA LYS A 329 -14.07 10.67 -19.94
C LYS A 329 -14.28 9.30 -20.54
N THR A 330 -14.19 8.25 -19.76
CA THR A 330 -14.40 6.86 -20.19
C THR A 330 -15.56 6.25 -19.40
N PRO A 331 -16.82 6.64 -19.70
CA PRO A 331 -17.98 6.07 -19.02
C PRO A 331 -18.25 4.66 -19.53
N PHE A 332 -18.44 3.72 -18.62
CA PHE A 332 -18.96 2.38 -18.86
C PHE A 332 -19.59 1.84 -17.56
N GLU A 333 -20.48 0.88 -17.73
CA GLU A 333 -21.15 0.22 -16.61
C GLU A 333 -20.39 -1.03 -16.19
N LEU A 334 -20.59 -1.44 -14.94
CA LEU A 334 -20.05 -2.67 -14.34
C LEU A 334 -21.22 -3.55 -13.88
N PRO A 335 -21.04 -4.87 -13.76
CA PRO A 335 -22.03 -5.77 -13.18
C PRO A 335 -22.07 -5.62 -11.64
N GLU A 336 -22.58 -4.48 -11.16
CA GLU A 336 -22.45 -4.08 -9.74
C GLU A 336 -23.10 -5.10 -8.78
N ASP A 337 -24.29 -5.61 -9.10
CA ASP A 337 -24.97 -6.61 -8.27
C ASP A 337 -24.18 -7.91 -8.16
N PHE A 338 -23.55 -8.34 -9.26
CA PHE A 338 -22.65 -9.49 -9.26
C PHE A 338 -21.41 -9.22 -8.42
N LEU A 339 -20.77 -8.06 -8.60
CA LEU A 339 -19.54 -7.68 -7.87
C LEU A 339 -19.78 -7.57 -6.37
N LYS A 340 -20.91 -7.01 -5.93
CA LYS A 340 -21.29 -6.94 -4.51
C LYS A 340 -21.44 -8.35 -3.90
N ARG A 341 -22.09 -9.28 -4.60
CA ARG A 341 -22.23 -10.67 -4.15
C ARG A 341 -20.89 -11.41 -4.15
N TRP A 342 -20.05 -11.15 -5.16
CA TRP A 342 -18.70 -11.71 -5.21
C TRP A 342 -17.84 -11.21 -4.04
N LEU A 343 -17.83 -9.91 -3.75
CA LEU A 343 -17.10 -9.33 -2.60
C LEU A 343 -17.54 -9.94 -1.26
N LEU A 344 -18.84 -10.16 -1.06
CA LEU A 344 -19.36 -10.84 0.13
C LEU A 344 -18.84 -12.27 0.27
N ARG A 345 -18.67 -12.95 -0.87
CA ARG A 345 -18.21 -14.35 -0.88
C ARG A 345 -16.71 -14.48 -0.59
N VAL A 346 -15.88 -13.60 -1.14
CA VAL A 346 -14.42 -13.66 -0.99
C VAL A 346 -13.93 -13.05 0.33
N ASN A 347 -14.75 -12.22 0.98
CA ASN A 347 -14.43 -11.54 2.23
C ASN A 347 -15.37 -11.97 3.36
N GLU A 348 -15.11 -13.13 3.95
CA GLU A 348 -15.95 -13.71 5.01
C GLU A 348 -16.20 -12.80 6.23
N LYS A 349 -15.36 -11.79 6.45
CA LYS A 349 -15.44 -10.86 7.60
C LYS A 349 -16.18 -9.57 7.28
N THR A 350 -16.56 -9.33 6.02
CA THR A 350 -17.18 -8.08 5.56
C THR A 350 -18.69 -8.25 5.46
N THR A 351 -19.43 -7.28 5.96
CA THR A 351 -20.90 -7.28 5.88
C THR A 351 -21.41 -6.62 4.59
N ALA A 352 -22.68 -6.84 4.25
CA ALA A 352 -23.31 -6.17 3.12
C ALA A 352 -23.34 -4.64 3.29
N GLU A 353 -23.47 -4.16 4.52
CA GLU A 353 -23.45 -2.73 4.84
C GLU A 353 -22.06 -2.11 4.63
N ASP A 354 -21.00 -2.83 5.00
CA ASP A 354 -19.62 -2.39 4.76
C ASP A 354 -19.33 -2.30 3.27
N ILE A 355 -19.78 -3.31 2.50
CA ILE A 355 -19.60 -3.30 1.04
C ILE A 355 -20.37 -2.12 0.43
N GLU A 356 -21.62 -1.89 0.81
CA GLU A 356 -22.41 -0.79 0.25
C GLU A 356 -21.77 0.57 0.52
N LYS A 357 -21.17 0.75 1.69
CA LYS A 357 -20.47 1.98 2.09
C LYS A 357 -19.22 2.24 1.28
N ASP A 358 -18.45 1.20 0.99
CA ASP A 358 -17.12 1.33 0.35
C ASP A 358 -17.17 1.00 -1.16
N PHE A 359 -18.34 0.61 -1.69
CA PHE A 359 -18.48 0.13 -3.07
C PHE A 359 -18.12 1.19 -4.11
N ASP A 360 -18.41 2.46 -3.86
CA ASP A 360 -18.05 3.54 -4.78
C ASP A 360 -16.53 3.63 -5.00
N HIS A 361 -15.74 3.47 -3.95
CA HIS A 361 -14.28 3.43 -4.06
C HIS A 361 -13.80 2.19 -4.82
N PHE A 362 -14.35 1.02 -4.47
CA PHE A 362 -14.05 -0.22 -5.19
C PHE A 362 -14.39 -0.11 -6.68
N ARG A 363 -15.56 0.45 -7.01
CA ARG A 363 -16.00 0.66 -8.39
C ARG A 363 -15.03 1.56 -9.17
N ASP A 364 -14.60 2.68 -8.59
CA ASP A 364 -13.69 3.61 -9.23
C ASP A 364 -12.28 3.01 -9.40
N ASP A 365 -11.81 2.23 -8.43
CA ASP A 365 -10.55 1.50 -8.54
C ASP A 365 -10.61 0.40 -9.61
N LEU A 366 -11.71 -0.36 -9.67
CA LEU A 366 -11.91 -1.36 -10.71
C LEU A 366 -12.00 -0.72 -12.11
N ARG A 367 -12.74 0.39 -12.24
CA ARG A 367 -12.80 1.16 -13.50
C ARG A 367 -11.41 1.65 -13.92
N TRP A 368 -10.63 2.17 -12.98
CA TRP A 368 -9.26 2.57 -13.26
C TRP A 368 -8.40 1.38 -13.72
N GLN A 369 -8.51 0.24 -13.05
CA GLN A 369 -7.78 -0.97 -13.44
C GLN A 369 -8.12 -1.42 -14.87
N LEU A 370 -9.39 -1.38 -15.24
CA LEU A 370 -9.84 -1.72 -16.59
C LEU A 370 -9.33 -0.72 -17.63
N ILE A 371 -9.42 0.58 -17.37
CA ILE A 371 -8.86 1.65 -18.23
C ILE A 371 -7.35 1.45 -18.42
N LYS A 372 -6.61 1.23 -17.32
CA LYS A 372 -5.17 0.98 -17.33
C LYS A 372 -4.81 -0.21 -18.22
N ASN A 373 -5.49 -1.34 -18.03
CA ASN A 373 -5.27 -2.54 -18.82
C ASN A 373 -5.60 -2.33 -20.30
N ARG A 374 -6.66 -1.58 -20.61
CA ARG A 374 -7.04 -1.25 -21.98
C ARG A 374 -6.00 -0.36 -22.65
N VAL A 375 -5.56 0.72 -22.00
CA VAL A 375 -4.51 1.61 -22.52
C VAL A 375 -3.21 0.84 -22.73
N ALA A 376 -2.82 -0.02 -21.77
CA ALA A 376 -1.62 -0.84 -21.91
C ALA A 376 -1.70 -1.80 -23.11
N LYS A 377 -2.85 -2.44 -23.31
CA LYS A 377 -3.10 -3.35 -24.43
C LYS A 377 -3.09 -2.62 -25.77
N ASP A 378 -3.80 -1.51 -25.88
CA ASP A 378 -3.92 -0.73 -27.13
C ASP A 378 -2.59 -0.09 -27.57
N ASN A 379 -1.68 0.16 -26.63
CA ASN A 379 -0.34 0.68 -26.87
C ASN A 379 0.76 -0.41 -26.84
N GLU A 380 0.40 -1.68 -26.77
CA GLU A 380 1.34 -2.82 -26.71
C GLU A 380 2.44 -2.64 -25.64
N LEU A 381 2.09 -2.04 -24.49
CA LEU A 381 3.03 -1.77 -23.42
C LEU A 381 3.63 -3.06 -22.88
N LYS A 382 4.96 -3.10 -22.87
CA LYS A 382 5.73 -4.17 -22.21
C LYS A 382 6.57 -3.54 -21.11
N ILE A 383 6.47 -4.09 -19.94
CA ILE A 383 7.32 -3.73 -18.80
C ILE A 383 8.52 -4.66 -18.82
N THR A 384 9.72 -4.10 -18.72
CA THR A 384 10.97 -4.86 -18.70
C THR A 384 11.42 -5.11 -17.26
N ASP A 385 12.22 -6.17 -17.06
CA ASP A 385 12.83 -6.48 -15.76
C ASP A 385 13.74 -5.34 -15.27
N GLU A 386 14.33 -4.60 -16.20
CA GLU A 386 15.17 -3.43 -15.90
C GLU A 386 14.34 -2.29 -15.30
N GLU A 387 13.16 -1.98 -15.85
CA GLU A 387 12.25 -0.96 -15.32
C GLU A 387 11.74 -1.35 -13.91
N ILE A 388 11.44 -2.64 -13.70
CA ILE A 388 11.05 -3.17 -12.40
C ILE A 388 12.19 -3.00 -11.39
N LEU A 389 13.42 -3.32 -11.79
CA LEU A 389 14.59 -3.19 -10.91
C LEU A 389 14.87 -1.73 -10.54
N GLU A 390 14.79 -0.80 -11.50
CA GLU A 390 15.02 0.63 -11.23
C GLU A 390 13.95 1.20 -10.30
N GLU A 391 12.67 0.83 -10.47
CA GLU A 391 11.61 1.24 -9.56
C GLU A 391 11.82 0.63 -8.15
N ALA A 392 12.24 -0.64 -8.05
CA ALA A 392 12.58 -1.27 -6.78
C ALA A 392 13.78 -0.58 -6.10
N LYS A 393 14.78 -0.14 -6.86
CA LYS A 393 15.91 0.65 -6.35
C LYS A 393 15.45 2.01 -5.84
N ALA A 394 14.55 2.69 -6.56
CA ALA A 394 13.99 3.97 -6.13
C ALA A 394 13.20 3.80 -4.82
N PHE A 395 12.39 2.75 -4.70
CA PHE A 395 11.68 2.40 -3.48
C PHE A 395 12.65 2.11 -2.31
N THR A 396 13.70 1.35 -2.55
CA THR A 396 14.73 1.03 -1.54
C THR A 396 15.46 2.29 -1.07
N ARG A 397 15.83 3.21 -1.98
CA ARG A 397 16.46 4.49 -1.63
C ARG A 397 15.54 5.32 -0.72
N ALA A 398 14.25 5.39 -1.04
CA ALA A 398 13.27 6.12 -0.23
C ALA A 398 13.15 5.53 1.18
N GLN A 399 13.11 4.20 1.31
CA GLN A 399 13.10 3.53 2.61
C GLN A 399 14.37 3.80 3.40
N PHE A 400 15.55 3.68 2.79
CA PHE A 400 16.82 3.93 3.45
C PHE A 400 16.92 5.37 3.95
N SER A 401 16.47 6.34 3.15
CA SER A 401 16.40 7.75 3.57
C SER A 401 15.51 7.96 4.78
N GLN A 402 14.37 7.27 4.87
CA GLN A 402 13.45 7.35 6.01
C GLN A 402 14.10 6.82 7.31
N TYR A 403 14.98 5.83 7.20
CA TYR A 403 15.75 5.30 8.35
C TYR A 403 17.09 6.01 8.58
N GLY A 404 17.36 7.14 7.92
CA GLY A 404 18.58 7.91 8.07
C GLY A 404 19.82 7.32 7.38
N LEU A 405 19.64 6.30 6.53
CA LEU A 405 20.70 5.64 5.80
C LEU A 405 20.93 6.31 4.43
N HIS A 406 21.27 7.59 4.44
CA HIS A 406 21.43 8.40 3.23
C HIS A 406 22.67 8.04 2.39
N TYR A 407 23.61 7.28 2.96
CA TYR A 407 24.93 6.98 2.36
C TYR A 407 25.05 5.54 1.83
N ALA A 408 23.92 4.84 1.64
CA ALA A 408 23.97 3.50 1.06
C ALA A 408 24.54 3.54 -0.36
N SER A 409 25.49 2.66 -0.67
CA SER A 409 26.05 2.55 -2.01
C SER A 409 25.03 1.99 -3.01
N ASP A 410 25.23 2.29 -4.30
CA ASP A 410 24.38 1.74 -5.36
C ASP A 410 24.38 0.20 -5.38
N GLU A 411 25.50 -0.44 -5.00
CA GLU A 411 25.58 -1.90 -4.87
C GLU A 411 24.69 -2.42 -3.74
N GLN A 412 24.69 -1.76 -2.58
CA GLN A 412 23.82 -2.10 -1.46
C GLN A 412 22.35 -1.94 -1.85
N ILE A 413 22.00 -0.81 -2.45
CA ILE A 413 20.62 -0.53 -2.91
C ILE A 413 20.17 -1.59 -3.93
N THR A 414 21.03 -1.93 -4.90
CA THR A 414 20.72 -2.94 -5.92
C THR A 414 20.54 -4.34 -5.29
N SER A 415 21.40 -4.71 -4.33
CA SER A 415 21.28 -5.98 -3.62
C SER A 415 19.97 -6.08 -2.86
N PHE A 416 19.61 -5.05 -2.07
CA PHE A 416 18.34 -5.02 -1.34
C PHE A 416 17.10 -5.01 -2.25
N ALA A 417 17.14 -4.23 -3.33
CA ALA A 417 16.08 -4.21 -4.32
C ALA A 417 15.90 -5.58 -4.99
N SER A 418 17.00 -6.25 -5.35
CA SER A 418 16.95 -7.59 -5.94
C SER A 418 16.40 -8.64 -4.95
N ASP A 419 16.77 -8.58 -3.67
CA ASP A 419 16.24 -9.47 -2.65
C ASP A 419 14.75 -9.21 -2.38
N PHE A 420 14.32 -7.96 -2.43
CA PHE A 420 12.93 -7.56 -2.32
C PHE A 420 12.08 -8.16 -3.45
N LEU A 421 12.59 -8.11 -4.69
CA LEU A 421 11.92 -8.65 -5.87
C LEU A 421 11.87 -10.19 -5.94
N LYS A 422 12.61 -10.94 -5.09
CA LYS A 422 12.47 -12.40 -4.99
C LYS A 422 11.10 -12.82 -4.44
N LYS A 423 10.42 -11.94 -3.72
CA LYS A 423 9.06 -12.17 -3.23
C LYS A 423 8.08 -11.84 -4.34
N GLU A 424 7.33 -12.83 -4.81
CA GLU A 424 6.41 -12.70 -5.95
C GLU A 424 5.39 -11.56 -5.78
N GLU A 425 4.80 -11.42 -4.58
CA GLU A 425 3.84 -10.35 -4.26
C GLU A 425 4.47 -8.96 -4.39
N GLU A 426 5.72 -8.80 -3.92
CA GLU A 426 6.43 -7.52 -4.00
C GLU A 426 6.85 -7.19 -5.43
N ALA A 427 7.34 -8.19 -6.17
CA ALA A 427 7.67 -8.02 -7.58
C ALA A 427 6.44 -7.60 -8.39
N ARG A 428 5.28 -8.24 -8.13
CA ARG A 428 4.01 -7.88 -8.76
C ARG A 428 3.60 -6.45 -8.41
N ARG A 429 3.71 -6.05 -7.14
CA ARG A 429 3.39 -4.68 -6.69
C ARG A 429 4.24 -3.63 -7.38
N ILE A 430 5.56 -3.87 -7.52
CA ILE A 430 6.46 -2.95 -8.23
C ILE A 430 6.12 -2.90 -9.72
N ALA A 431 5.87 -4.06 -10.36
CA ALA A 431 5.48 -4.11 -11.76
C ALA A 431 4.17 -3.35 -12.04
N GLU A 432 3.18 -3.48 -11.15
CA GLU A 432 1.93 -2.72 -11.23
C GLU A 432 2.17 -1.20 -11.11
N LYS A 433 3.08 -0.78 -10.25
CA LYS A 433 3.46 0.64 -10.11
C LYS A 433 4.16 1.18 -11.36
N VAL A 434 5.04 0.38 -11.97
CA VAL A 434 5.68 0.74 -13.25
C VAL A 434 4.63 0.87 -14.35
N LEU A 435 3.70 -0.09 -14.45
CA LEU A 435 2.60 -0.05 -15.41
C LEU A 435 1.75 1.20 -15.23
N ASP A 436 1.36 1.49 -14.00
CA ASP A 436 0.55 2.67 -13.66
C ASP A 436 1.25 3.97 -14.08
N THR A 437 2.54 4.09 -13.78
CA THR A 437 3.36 5.24 -14.17
C THR A 437 3.44 5.40 -15.69
N ARG A 438 3.65 4.30 -16.43
CA ARG A 438 3.72 4.31 -17.90
C ARG A 438 2.39 4.68 -18.54
N VAL A 439 1.29 4.11 -18.05
CA VAL A 439 -0.06 4.42 -18.55
C VAL A 439 -0.41 5.87 -18.28
N LEU A 440 -0.17 6.38 -17.08
CA LEU A 440 -0.40 7.79 -16.76
C LEU A 440 0.44 8.72 -17.66
N GLY A 441 1.69 8.37 -17.94
CA GLY A 441 2.52 9.09 -18.91
C GLY A 441 1.85 9.19 -20.27
N LEU A 442 1.38 8.07 -20.84
CA LEU A 442 0.67 8.04 -22.13
C LEU A 442 -0.61 8.90 -22.11
N LEU A 443 -1.39 8.85 -21.02
CA LEU A 443 -2.60 9.66 -20.89
C LEU A 443 -2.29 11.15 -20.83
N ILE A 444 -1.24 11.54 -20.10
CA ILE A 444 -0.77 12.94 -20.04
C ILE A 444 -0.28 13.42 -21.42
N ASP A 445 0.47 12.58 -22.13
CA ASP A 445 0.96 12.89 -23.48
C ASP A 445 -0.18 12.98 -24.52
N ALA A 446 -1.26 12.26 -24.33
CA ALA A 446 -2.43 12.30 -25.22
C ALA A 446 -3.21 13.62 -25.12
N VAL A 447 -3.19 14.32 -23.98
CA VAL A 447 -3.96 15.53 -23.73
C VAL A 447 -3.10 16.79 -23.81
N LYS A 448 -3.73 17.98 -23.80
CA LYS A 448 -3.02 19.24 -23.70
C LYS A 448 -2.66 19.51 -22.23
N VAL A 449 -1.39 19.75 -21.96
CA VAL A 449 -0.92 20.17 -20.62
C VAL A 449 -0.62 21.67 -20.67
N ASP A 450 -1.36 22.44 -19.87
CA ASP A 450 -1.12 23.87 -19.66
C ASP A 450 -0.34 24.05 -18.35
N GLU A 451 0.74 24.84 -18.34
CA GLU A 451 1.53 25.13 -17.14
C GLU A 451 0.96 26.34 -16.39
N LYS A 452 0.93 26.25 -15.06
CA LYS A 452 0.47 27.33 -14.19
C LYS A 452 1.38 27.47 -12.98
N THR A 453 2.03 28.63 -12.85
CA THR A 453 2.80 28.96 -11.65
C THR A 453 1.86 29.38 -10.53
N VAL A 454 2.05 28.80 -9.34
CA VAL A 454 1.26 29.05 -8.12
C VAL A 454 2.17 29.17 -6.90
N THR A 455 1.65 29.78 -5.84
CA THR A 455 2.33 29.75 -4.54
C THR A 455 2.08 28.42 -3.83
N PRO A 456 2.92 28.05 -2.83
CA PRO A 456 2.68 26.85 -2.02
C PRO A 456 1.32 26.85 -1.33
N GLU A 457 0.86 27.99 -0.85
CA GLU A 457 -0.44 28.14 -0.18
C GLU A 457 -1.59 27.91 -1.17
N GLU A 458 -1.48 28.41 -2.40
CA GLU A 458 -2.46 28.16 -3.46
C GLU A 458 -2.46 26.69 -3.86
N PHE A 459 -1.28 26.08 -3.96
CA PHE A 459 -1.14 24.68 -4.31
C PHE A 459 -1.74 23.76 -3.21
N ASN A 460 -1.46 24.03 -1.94
CA ASN A 460 -2.00 23.26 -0.82
C ASN A 460 -3.53 23.29 -0.78
N LYS A 461 -4.17 24.39 -1.17
CA LYS A 461 -5.63 24.47 -1.26
C LYS A 461 -6.23 23.54 -2.32
N LEU A 462 -5.45 23.14 -3.33
CA LEU A 462 -5.91 22.18 -4.34
C LEU A 462 -6.06 20.75 -3.80
N PHE A 463 -5.42 20.41 -2.67
CA PHE A 463 -5.57 19.12 -1.98
C PHE A 463 -6.63 19.16 -0.87
N GLY A 464 -6.97 20.34 -0.34
CA GLY A 464 -7.88 20.52 0.80
C GLY A 464 -9.38 20.45 0.48
N ASN A 465 -9.76 20.22 -0.76
CA ASN A 465 -11.17 20.19 -1.21
C ASN A 465 -11.66 18.77 -1.59
N LYS A 466 -11.07 17.71 -1.02
CA LYS A 466 -11.59 16.34 -1.17
C LYS A 466 -11.95 15.73 0.20
#